data_a7c1e3bad62d9487f2569dbf4f16e9c3
#
_entry.id   a7c1e3bad62d9487f2569dbf4f16e9c3
#
_cell.length_a   1.000
_cell.length_b   1.000
_cell.length_c   1.000
_cell.angle_alpha   90.00
_cell.angle_beta   90.00
_cell.angle_gamma   90.00
#
_symmetry.space_group_name_H-M   'P 1'
#
loop_
_entity.id
_entity.type
_entity.pdbx_description
1 polymer ?
#
loop_
_entity_poly.entity_id
_entity_poly.type
_entity_poly.pdbx_seq_one_letter_code
_entity_poly.pdbx_strand_id
1 'polypeptide(L)'
;MNDLNNVALIGRLTRDPELRYIPNSGTPVSTFTIAVDKGLSRDKKQEMESKNQPTADFIRIVVWGKQAENCANFLNKGKLVGIQGRIQTGSYDDKDGKRVFTTDVVANNVEFLEWGENTNKTSTGFNNNSHDYPELDGFHPTDNDDIPF
;
A
#
# COMPACT_ATOMS: atom_id res chain seq x y z
N MET A 1 3.44 -32.41 6.10
CA MET A 1 2.72 -31.44 6.97
C MET A 1 2.54 -30.15 6.20
N ASN A 2 1.32 -29.71 6.08
CA ASN A 2 1.02 -28.50 5.34
C ASN A 2 0.90 -27.32 6.31
N ASP A 3 1.98 -26.57 6.43
CA ASP A 3 1.98 -25.37 7.23
C ASP A 3 1.40 -24.19 6.43
N LEU A 4 0.64 -23.36 7.09
CA LEU A 4 0.05 -22.18 6.49
C LEU A 4 0.78 -20.93 7.00
N ASN A 5 1.33 -20.15 6.08
CA ASN A 5 1.89 -18.83 6.34
C ASN A 5 1.40 -17.86 5.26
N ASN A 6 0.34 -17.16 5.56
CA ASN A 6 -0.31 -16.25 4.61
C ASN A 6 -0.75 -14.97 5.31
N VAL A 7 -0.42 -13.86 4.70
CA VAL A 7 -0.75 -12.51 5.19
C VAL A 7 -1.38 -11.72 4.06
N ALA A 8 -2.46 -11.03 4.37
CA ALA A 8 -3.11 -10.08 3.48
C ALA A 8 -3.27 -8.75 4.22
N LEU A 9 -2.71 -7.69 3.68
CA LEU A 9 -2.66 -6.37 4.29
C LEU A 9 -3.05 -5.29 3.28
N ILE A 10 -3.74 -4.27 3.76
CA ILE A 10 -3.96 -3.02 3.03
C ILE A 10 -3.44 -1.88 3.91
N GLY A 11 -2.60 -1.04 3.36
CA GLY A 11 -2.05 0.08 4.10
C GLY A 11 -1.39 1.10 3.18
N ARG A 12 -0.97 2.22 3.78
CA ARG A 12 -0.28 3.30 3.08
C ARG A 12 1.20 3.28 3.37
N LEU A 13 2.00 3.55 2.35
CA LEU A 13 3.44 3.68 2.53
C LEU A 13 3.77 4.86 3.45
N THR A 14 4.68 4.63 4.40
CA THR A 14 5.17 5.67 5.31
C THR A 14 6.34 6.46 4.73
N ARG A 15 7.03 5.89 3.74
CA ARG A 15 8.16 6.46 3.01
C ARG A 15 8.18 5.92 1.59
N ASP A 16 8.99 6.55 0.74
CA ASP A 16 9.28 6.02 -0.59
C ASP A 16 9.96 4.66 -0.49
N PRO A 17 9.69 3.72 -1.41
CA PRO A 17 10.36 2.43 -1.45
C PRO A 17 11.86 2.58 -1.67
N GLU A 18 12.63 1.76 -0.99
CA GLU A 18 14.07 1.64 -1.18
C GLU A 18 14.37 0.44 -2.07
N LEU A 19 14.94 0.70 -3.24
CA LEU A 19 15.32 -0.34 -4.21
C LEU A 19 16.81 -0.65 -4.09
N ARG A 20 17.12 -1.93 -4.01
CA ARG A 20 18.48 -2.46 -4.06
C ARG A 20 18.60 -3.60 -5.05
N TYR A 21 19.80 -3.83 -5.51
CA TYR A 21 20.15 -4.99 -6.35
C TYR A 21 21.12 -5.88 -5.59
N ILE A 22 20.85 -7.18 -5.55
CA ILE A 22 21.73 -8.15 -4.91
C ILE A 22 23.03 -8.25 -5.72
N PRO A 23 24.22 -8.05 -5.11
CA PRO A 23 25.48 -7.93 -5.85
C PRO A 23 25.82 -9.12 -6.74
N ASN A 24 25.53 -10.35 -6.29
CA ASN A 24 25.92 -11.56 -7.02
C ASN A 24 24.93 -11.97 -8.12
N SER A 25 23.65 -11.71 -7.93
CA SER A 25 22.58 -12.14 -8.85
C SER A 25 21.98 -11.01 -9.66
N GLY A 26 22.18 -9.76 -9.23
CA GLY A 26 21.51 -8.59 -9.82
C GLY A 26 20.01 -8.55 -9.56
N THR A 27 19.48 -9.39 -8.69
CA THR A 27 18.07 -9.45 -8.37
C THR A 27 17.61 -8.18 -7.65
N PRO A 28 16.59 -7.48 -8.12
CA PRO A 28 16.06 -6.32 -7.43
C PRO A 28 15.28 -6.71 -6.18
N VAL A 29 15.45 -5.94 -5.12
CA VAL A 29 14.72 -6.04 -3.86
C VAL A 29 14.26 -4.66 -3.45
N SER A 30 12.97 -4.51 -3.19
CA SER A 30 12.40 -3.27 -2.68
C SER A 30 11.89 -3.47 -1.26
N THR A 31 12.19 -2.51 -0.40
CA THR A 31 11.69 -2.50 0.98
C THR A 31 10.96 -1.21 1.26
N PHE A 32 9.84 -1.32 1.94
CA PHE A 32 9.07 -0.18 2.43
C PHE A 32 8.25 -0.58 3.64
N THR A 33 7.79 0.40 4.38
CA THR A 33 6.90 0.20 5.54
C THR A 33 5.53 0.73 5.21
N ILE A 34 4.51 -0.05 5.52
CA ILE A 34 3.11 0.37 5.40
C ILE A 34 2.51 0.60 6.78
N ALA A 35 1.63 1.58 6.87
CA ALA A 35 0.78 1.82 8.01
C ALA A 35 -0.58 1.15 7.78
N VAL A 36 -0.90 0.18 8.61
CA VAL A 36 -2.17 -0.56 8.58
C VAL A 36 -3.02 -0.11 9.75
N ASP A 37 -4.22 0.36 9.47
CA ASP A 37 -5.15 0.81 10.52
C ASP A 37 -5.45 -0.34 11.49
N LYS A 38 -5.43 -0.05 12.79
CA LYS A 38 -5.74 -1.06 13.82
C LYS A 38 -7.22 -1.44 13.87
N GLY A 39 -8.10 -0.75 13.14
CA GLY A 39 -9.53 -0.99 13.17
C GLY A 39 -10.20 -0.70 14.52
N LEU A 40 -9.70 0.28 15.23
CA LEU A 40 -10.20 0.65 16.55
C LEU A 40 -11.57 1.34 16.46
N SER A 41 -12.38 1.21 17.53
CA SER A 41 -13.59 2.03 17.67
C SER A 41 -13.24 3.51 17.73
N ARG A 42 -14.20 4.37 17.38
CA ARG A 42 -14.01 5.83 17.39
C ARG A 42 -13.51 6.34 18.75
N ASP A 43 -14.11 5.86 19.85
CA ASP A 43 -13.76 6.28 21.20
C ASP A 43 -12.33 5.87 21.56
N LYS A 44 -11.95 4.64 21.23
CA LYS A 44 -10.60 4.13 21.49
C LYS A 44 -9.56 4.85 20.61
N LYS A 45 -9.90 5.14 19.38
CA LYS A 45 -9.04 5.92 18.48
C LYS A 45 -8.77 7.32 19.03
N GLN A 46 -9.82 8.02 19.50
CA GLN A 46 -9.68 9.34 20.11
C GLN A 46 -8.84 9.29 21.39
N GLU A 47 -9.03 8.28 22.22
CA GLU A 47 -8.23 8.08 23.43
C GLU A 47 -6.75 7.90 23.10
N MET A 48 -6.42 7.09 22.11
CA MET A 48 -5.04 6.86 21.68
C MET A 48 -4.42 8.11 21.06
N GLU A 49 -5.16 8.83 20.24
CA GLU A 49 -4.71 10.10 19.65
C GLU A 49 -4.44 11.16 20.73
N SER A 50 -5.27 11.23 21.76
CA SER A 50 -5.08 12.16 22.89
C SER A 50 -3.82 11.83 23.71
N LYS A 51 -3.40 10.58 23.73
CA LYS A 51 -2.19 10.10 24.41
C LYS A 51 -0.96 10.05 23.50
N ASN A 52 -1.05 10.55 22.27
CA ASN A 52 -0.01 10.45 21.24
C ASN A 52 0.44 9.00 20.93
N GLN A 53 -0.47 8.04 21.06
CA GLN A 53 -0.22 6.66 20.71
C GLN A 53 -0.61 6.39 19.26
N PRO A 54 0.14 5.57 18.53
CA PRO A 54 -0.18 5.27 17.13
C PRO A 54 -1.46 4.45 17.00
N THR A 55 -2.30 4.81 16.05
CA THR A 55 -3.55 4.10 15.69
C THR A 55 -3.38 3.14 14.52
N ALA A 56 -2.17 3.02 14.02
CA ALA A 56 -1.80 2.11 12.95
C ALA A 56 -0.65 1.18 13.38
N ASP A 57 -0.62 0.00 12.78
CA ASP A 57 0.52 -0.90 12.85
C ASP A 57 1.46 -0.63 11.69
N PHE A 58 2.75 -0.54 11.98
CA PHE A 58 3.80 -0.31 10.98
C PHE A 58 4.46 -1.62 10.63
N ILE A 59 4.31 -2.04 9.39
CA ILE A 59 4.74 -3.37 8.94
C ILE A 59 5.72 -3.20 7.78
N ARG A 60 6.90 -3.79 7.93
CA ARG A 60 7.92 -3.79 6.90
C ARG A 60 7.61 -4.84 5.84
N ILE A 61 7.63 -4.40 4.59
CA ILE A 61 7.36 -5.21 3.41
C ILE A 61 8.64 -5.36 2.60
N VAL A 62 8.91 -6.57 2.17
CA VAL A 62 10.03 -6.92 1.28
C VAL A 62 9.47 -7.50 0.00
N VAL A 63 9.87 -6.94 -1.14
CA VAL A 63 9.42 -7.36 -2.47
C VAL A 63 10.63 -7.73 -3.31
N TRP A 64 10.57 -8.89 -3.96
CA TRP A 64 11.66 -9.42 -4.78
C TRP A 64 11.30 -9.38 -6.27
N GLY A 65 12.33 -9.26 -7.10
CA GLY A 65 12.22 -9.42 -8.54
C GLY A 65 11.56 -8.23 -9.25
N LYS A 66 10.88 -8.50 -10.33
CA LYS A 66 10.26 -7.46 -11.17
C LYS A 66 9.25 -6.60 -10.43
N GLN A 67 8.51 -7.18 -9.50
CA GLN A 67 7.58 -6.43 -8.66
C GLN A 67 8.31 -5.39 -7.79
N ALA A 68 9.55 -5.68 -7.37
CA ALA A 68 10.37 -4.72 -6.62
C ALA A 68 10.67 -3.47 -7.45
N GLU A 69 11.01 -3.64 -8.71
CA GLU A 69 11.22 -2.52 -9.64
C GLU A 69 9.93 -1.74 -9.87
N ASN A 70 8.81 -2.41 -10.05
CA ASN A 70 7.50 -1.77 -10.20
C ASN A 70 7.13 -0.97 -8.96
N CYS A 71 7.36 -1.51 -7.77
CA CYS A 71 7.14 -0.77 -6.52
C CYS A 71 7.99 0.50 -6.44
N ALA A 72 9.27 0.40 -6.78
CA ALA A 72 10.15 1.56 -6.76
C ALA A 72 9.76 2.63 -7.78
N ASN A 73 9.25 2.23 -8.95
CA ASN A 73 8.88 3.14 -10.03
C ASN A 73 7.52 3.82 -9.79
N PHE A 74 6.56 3.12 -9.20
CA PHE A 74 5.17 3.57 -9.15
C PHE A 74 4.65 3.92 -7.76
N LEU A 75 5.33 3.47 -6.69
CA LEU A 75 4.95 3.78 -5.33
C LEU A 75 5.78 4.93 -4.76
N ASN A 76 5.14 5.71 -3.92
CA ASN A 76 5.77 6.72 -3.10
C ASN A 76 5.04 6.85 -1.77
N LYS A 77 5.59 7.65 -0.87
CA LYS A 77 4.99 7.93 0.44
C LYS A 77 3.50 8.29 0.30
N GLY A 78 2.67 7.66 1.11
CA GLY A 78 1.23 7.92 1.20
C GLY A 78 0.36 7.08 0.27
N LYS A 79 0.94 6.36 -0.69
CA LYS A 79 0.17 5.51 -1.62
C LYS A 79 -0.43 4.31 -0.90
N LEU A 80 -1.65 3.97 -1.29
CA LEU A 80 -2.38 2.81 -0.78
C LEU A 80 -2.03 1.57 -1.60
N VAL A 81 -1.65 0.50 -0.90
CA VAL A 81 -1.32 -0.79 -1.52
C VAL A 81 -2.00 -1.94 -0.80
N GLY A 82 -2.30 -2.99 -1.55
CA GLY A 82 -2.66 -4.30 -1.03
C GLY A 82 -1.47 -5.25 -1.15
N ILE A 83 -1.14 -5.91 -0.07
CA ILE A 83 -0.04 -6.86 0.03
C ILE A 83 -0.60 -8.23 0.33
N GLN A 84 -0.19 -9.22 -0.45
CA GLN A 84 -0.38 -10.62 -0.17
C GLN A 84 0.99 -11.29 -0.09
N GLY A 85 1.24 -12.02 0.99
CA GLY A 85 2.54 -12.63 1.19
C GLY A 85 2.60 -13.51 2.41
N ARG A 86 3.77 -13.63 2.99
CA ARG A 86 4.07 -14.45 4.15
C ARG A 86 4.92 -13.70 5.16
N ILE A 87 4.84 -14.11 6.41
CA ILE A 87 5.75 -13.62 7.46
C ILE A 87 7.09 -14.33 7.34
N GLN A 88 8.16 -13.55 7.40
CA GLN A 88 9.52 -14.06 7.50
C GLN A 88 10.21 -13.45 8.71
N THR A 89 10.78 -14.29 9.55
CA THR A 89 11.57 -13.88 10.69
C THR A 89 13.05 -14.04 10.42
N GLY A 90 13.85 -13.23 11.07
CA GLY A 90 15.30 -13.30 10.99
C GLY A 90 15.95 -12.70 12.23
N SER A 91 17.27 -12.69 12.27
CA SER A 91 18.02 -12.05 13.33
C SER A 91 19.37 -11.58 12.83
N TYR A 92 19.88 -10.53 13.43
CA TYR A 92 21.24 -10.04 13.20
C TYR A 92 21.83 -9.53 14.51
N ASP A 93 23.15 -9.44 14.59
CA ASP A 93 23.84 -8.84 15.72
C ASP A 93 24.06 -7.35 15.44
N ASP A 94 23.70 -6.50 16.39
CA ASP A 94 23.94 -5.07 16.29
C ASP A 94 25.40 -4.70 16.60
N LYS A 95 25.73 -3.41 16.55
CA LYS A 95 27.09 -2.90 16.82
C LYS A 95 27.55 -3.18 18.23
N ASP A 96 26.63 -3.37 19.18
CA ASP A 96 26.92 -3.66 20.59
C ASP A 96 26.96 -5.16 20.89
N GLY A 97 26.84 -6.02 19.87
CA GLY A 97 26.82 -7.46 20.00
C GLY A 97 25.50 -8.05 20.50
N LYS A 98 24.44 -7.23 20.57
CA LYS A 98 23.10 -7.69 20.93
C LYS A 98 22.40 -8.30 19.73
N ARG A 99 21.71 -9.41 19.95
CA ARG A 99 20.91 -10.05 18.92
C ARG A 99 19.58 -9.32 18.73
N VAL A 100 19.35 -8.85 17.51
CA VAL A 100 18.11 -8.19 17.12
C VAL A 100 17.30 -9.14 16.25
N PHE A 101 16.06 -9.39 16.65
CA PHE A 101 15.11 -10.20 15.88
C PHE A 101 14.30 -9.31 14.95
N THR A 102 14.09 -9.79 13.74
CA THR A 102 13.29 -9.09 12.72
C THR A 102 12.08 -9.91 12.33
N THR A 103 11.00 -9.22 12.01
CA THR A 103 9.78 -9.80 11.48
C THR A 103 9.33 -8.96 10.29
N ASP A 104 9.40 -9.52 9.11
CA ASP A 104 9.06 -8.87 7.85
C ASP A 104 7.94 -9.63 7.15
N VAL A 105 7.24 -8.94 6.26
CA VAL A 105 6.31 -9.58 5.32
C VAL A 105 6.97 -9.61 3.95
N VAL A 106 7.20 -10.80 3.43
CA VAL A 106 7.68 -10.99 2.06
C VAL A 106 6.46 -11.06 1.14
N ALA A 107 6.34 -10.07 0.26
CA ALA A 107 5.20 -9.98 -0.64
C ALA A 107 5.33 -10.97 -1.79
N ASN A 108 4.30 -11.77 -2.02
CA ASN A 108 4.12 -12.57 -3.23
C ASN A 108 3.43 -11.74 -4.33
N ASN A 109 2.54 -10.84 -3.92
CA ASN A 109 1.81 -9.95 -4.82
C ASN A 109 1.60 -8.59 -4.18
N VAL A 110 1.78 -7.54 -4.98
CA VAL A 110 1.53 -6.15 -4.59
C VAL A 110 0.49 -5.57 -5.53
N GLU A 111 -0.65 -5.17 -4.98
CA GLU A 111 -1.72 -4.51 -5.71
C GLU A 111 -1.64 -3.00 -5.49
N PHE A 112 -1.57 -2.24 -6.56
CA PHE A 112 -1.61 -0.79 -6.52
C PHE A 112 -3.06 -0.32 -6.48
N LEU A 113 -3.52 0.09 -5.31
CA LEU A 113 -4.92 0.47 -5.09
C LEU A 113 -5.19 1.94 -5.43
N GLU A 114 -4.15 2.75 -5.49
CA GLU A 114 -4.20 4.12 -5.97
C GLU A 114 -3.20 4.30 -7.11
N TRP A 115 -3.71 4.50 -8.31
CA TRP A 115 -2.88 4.90 -9.45
C TRP A 115 -2.53 6.38 -9.28
N GLY A 116 -1.30 6.75 -9.63
CA GLY A 116 -0.85 8.12 -9.49
C GLY A 116 -1.77 9.07 -10.23
N GLU A 117 -2.34 10.03 -9.51
CA GLU A 117 -2.86 11.21 -10.17
C GLU A 117 -1.70 11.88 -10.87
N ASN A 118 -1.74 11.94 -12.19
CA ASN A 118 -0.93 12.88 -12.93
C ASN A 118 -1.36 14.27 -12.51
N THR A 119 -0.70 14.82 -11.50
CA THR A 119 -0.81 16.23 -11.20
C THR A 119 -0.03 17.05 -12.24
N ASN A 120 -0.37 16.87 -13.48
CA ASN A 120 -0.18 17.90 -14.46
C ASN A 120 -1.40 18.80 -14.43
N LYS A 121 -1.52 19.57 -13.37
CA LYS A 121 -2.29 20.82 -13.43
C LYS A 121 -1.46 21.81 -14.22
N THR A 122 -1.43 21.64 -15.50
CA THR A 122 -1.29 22.77 -16.39
C THR A 122 -2.63 23.47 -16.40
N SER A 123 -2.71 24.54 -15.67
CA SER A 123 -3.72 25.56 -15.84
C SER A 123 -3.59 26.10 -17.26
N THR A 124 -4.38 25.59 -18.17
CA THR A 124 -4.62 26.24 -19.45
C THR A 124 -6.12 26.42 -19.62
N GLY A 125 -6.42 27.66 -19.74
CA GLY A 125 -7.62 28.37 -20.06
C GLY A 125 -8.84 27.60 -20.58
N PHE A 126 -9.93 27.99 -20.01
CA PHE A 126 -11.27 27.79 -20.54
C PHE A 126 -11.31 28.07 -22.04
N ASN A 127 -11.61 27.05 -22.81
CA ASN A 127 -12.27 27.23 -24.08
C ASN A 127 -13.59 26.47 -24.05
N ASN A 128 -14.63 27.25 -23.86
CA ASN A 128 -15.99 26.84 -24.17
C ASN A 128 -16.05 26.45 -25.64
N ASN A 129 -16.13 25.16 -25.91
CA ASN A 129 -16.77 24.67 -27.10
C ASN A 129 -17.79 23.62 -26.69
N SER A 130 -19.02 24.09 -26.65
CA SER A 130 -20.21 23.28 -26.68
C SER A 130 -20.13 22.29 -27.85
N HIS A 131 -19.82 21.03 -27.54
CA HIS A 131 -20.15 19.93 -28.41
C HIS A 131 -21.28 19.14 -27.79
N ASP A 132 -22.40 19.33 -28.43
CA ASP A 132 -23.60 18.56 -28.44
C ASP A 132 -23.26 17.06 -28.31
N TYR A 133 -23.52 16.50 -27.13
CA TYR A 133 -23.59 15.06 -26.99
C TYR A 133 -25.02 14.64 -27.26
N PRO A 134 -25.23 13.68 -28.17
CA PRO A 134 -26.59 13.15 -28.34
C PRO A 134 -27.01 12.52 -27.01
N GLU A 135 -28.12 13.00 -26.50
CA GLU A 135 -28.84 12.38 -25.39
C GLU A 135 -29.00 10.89 -25.68
N LEU A 136 -28.28 10.06 -24.93
CA LEU A 136 -28.58 8.64 -24.85
C LEU A 136 -29.85 8.53 -23.98
N ASP A 137 -30.97 8.65 -24.64
CA ASP A 137 -32.27 8.24 -24.11
C ASP A 137 -32.20 6.78 -23.72
N GLY A 138 -32.19 6.49 -22.44
CA GLY A 138 -32.25 5.11 -21.96
C GLY A 138 -31.61 4.80 -20.61
N PHE A 139 -30.91 5.73 -20.00
CA PHE A 139 -30.44 5.53 -18.61
C PHE A 139 -31.45 6.15 -17.64
N HIS A 140 -32.41 5.35 -17.19
CA HIS A 140 -33.12 5.66 -15.97
C HIS A 140 -32.31 5.23 -14.77
N PRO A 141 -32.06 6.09 -13.78
CA PRO A 141 -31.48 5.64 -12.53
C PRO A 141 -32.49 4.65 -11.91
N THR A 142 -32.10 3.39 -11.86
CA THR A 142 -32.79 2.40 -11.07
C THR A 142 -32.66 2.80 -9.61
N ASP A 143 -33.78 3.04 -8.98
CA ASP A 143 -33.83 3.20 -7.53
C ASP A 143 -33.18 1.98 -6.86
N ASN A 144 -32.18 2.25 -6.09
CA ASN A 144 -31.36 1.22 -5.42
C ASN A 144 -32.05 0.57 -4.21
N ASP A 145 -33.38 0.57 -4.18
CA ASP A 145 -34.10 -0.01 -3.03
C ASP A 145 -34.25 -1.54 -3.09
N ASP A 146 -33.83 -2.18 -4.16
CA ASP A 146 -34.00 -3.61 -4.37
C ASP A 146 -32.70 -4.39 -4.56
N ILE A 147 -31.62 -4.07 -3.82
CA ILE A 147 -30.46 -4.96 -3.77
C ILE A 147 -30.59 -5.86 -2.54
N PRO A 148 -30.95 -7.14 -2.69
CA PRO A 148 -30.96 -8.07 -1.58
C PRO A 148 -29.51 -8.41 -1.17
N PHE A 149 -29.16 -8.06 0.01
CA PHE A 149 -27.97 -8.57 0.69
C PHE A 149 -28.36 -9.73 1.60
#